data_71c5d71d0e20ce396d1a55b2ce124acf
#
_entry.id   71c5d71d0e20ce396d1a55b2ce124acf
#
_cell.length_a   1.000
_cell.length_b   1.000
_cell.length_c   1.000
_cell.angle_alpha   90.00
_cell.angle_beta   90.00
_cell.angle_gamma   90.00
#
_symmetry.space_group_name_H-M   'P 1'
#
loop_
_entity.id
_entity.type
_entity.pdbx_description
1 polymer ?
#
loop_
_entity_poly.entity_id
_entity_poly.type
_entity_poly.pdbx_seq_one_letter_code
_entity_poly.pdbx_strand_id
1 'polypeptide(L)'
;MQYDYKYCPICKNKLVTGEEGGLKRKRCLDPECDFVLWNNPTPVLAAVAHRNDEVVLVQSIGWPTHWFSLVTGFMEAGESPEEGIAREIKEEIGLDCEVGNLLGVYEFIQMNQIIIAFDVLLADGKITIEEEELAGFKVVPSNELRPWPSGTGQAVKKWLSQRGIENKELEFKKLKKN
;
A
#
# COMPACT_ATOMS: atom_id res chain seq x y z
N MET A 1 1.68 -12.51 -3.80
CA MET A 1 2.16 -13.89 -4.06
C MET A 1 2.04 -14.67 -2.77
N GLN A 2 1.25 -15.75 -2.72
CA GLN A 2 1.08 -16.52 -1.49
C GLN A 2 2.18 -17.60 -1.47
N TYR A 3 3.16 -17.47 -0.59
CA TYR A 3 4.24 -18.46 -0.47
C TYR A 3 3.71 -19.74 0.18
N ASP A 4 4.00 -20.88 -0.44
CA ASP A 4 3.69 -22.20 0.12
C ASP A 4 4.83 -22.69 1.01
N TYR A 5 4.88 -22.18 2.25
CA TYR A 5 5.86 -22.62 3.23
C TYR A 5 5.69 -24.10 3.54
N LYS A 6 6.76 -24.87 3.36
CA LYS A 6 6.79 -26.33 3.60
C LYS A 6 7.41 -26.69 4.93
N TYR A 7 8.28 -25.84 5.46
CA TYR A 7 9.05 -26.09 6.68
C TYR A 7 8.88 -24.96 7.70
N CYS A 8 8.95 -25.34 8.97
CA CYS A 8 8.89 -24.41 10.09
C CYS A 8 10.16 -23.54 10.12
N PRO A 9 10.05 -22.20 10.22
CA PRO A 9 11.20 -21.32 10.30
C PRO A 9 11.93 -21.41 11.65
N ILE A 10 11.30 -21.98 12.69
CA ILE A 10 11.87 -22.11 14.02
C ILE A 10 12.71 -23.39 14.14
N CYS A 11 12.10 -24.56 13.87
CA CYS A 11 12.73 -25.86 14.12
C CYS A 11 13.01 -26.68 12.84
N LYS A 12 12.68 -26.14 11.66
CA LYS A 12 12.88 -26.77 10.34
C LYS A 12 12.05 -28.04 10.09
N ASN A 13 11.19 -28.46 11.03
CA ASN A 13 10.26 -29.56 10.82
C ASN A 13 9.20 -29.19 9.77
N LYS A 14 8.52 -30.20 9.23
CA LYS A 14 7.44 -29.96 8.23
C LYS A 14 6.30 -29.16 8.83
N LEU A 15 5.73 -28.28 8.01
CA LEU A 15 4.43 -27.66 8.29
C LEU A 15 3.32 -28.55 7.75
N VAL A 16 2.29 -28.75 8.57
CA VAL A 16 1.07 -29.49 8.21
C VAL A 16 -0.15 -28.59 8.35
N THR A 17 -1.19 -28.87 7.58
CA THR A 17 -2.46 -28.16 7.73
C THR A 17 -3.23 -28.72 8.91
N GLY A 18 -3.59 -27.87 9.86
CA GLY A 18 -4.41 -28.16 11.02
C GLY A 18 -5.47 -27.09 11.23
N GLU A 19 -6.33 -27.28 12.21
CA GLU A 19 -7.30 -26.29 12.67
C GLU A 19 -6.67 -25.47 13.81
N GLU A 20 -6.53 -24.16 13.59
CA GLU A 20 -5.97 -23.22 14.57
C GLU A 20 -6.80 -21.95 14.59
N GLY A 21 -7.34 -21.59 15.76
CA GLY A 21 -8.21 -20.42 15.92
C GLY A 21 -9.44 -20.44 15.00
N GLY A 22 -10.03 -21.62 14.78
CA GLY A 22 -11.24 -21.80 13.97
C GLY A 22 -11.02 -21.75 12.45
N LEU A 23 -9.77 -21.72 11.98
CA LEU A 23 -9.42 -21.71 10.56
C LEU A 23 -8.36 -22.76 10.23
N LYS A 24 -8.37 -23.23 8.98
CA LYS A 24 -7.30 -24.10 8.48
C LYS A 24 -6.04 -23.29 8.28
N ARG A 25 -4.99 -23.61 9.05
CA ARG A 25 -3.67 -22.95 9.00
C ARG A 25 -2.56 -23.99 8.92
N LYS A 26 -1.40 -23.54 8.47
CA LYS A 26 -0.18 -24.36 8.57
C LYS A 26 0.41 -24.22 9.96
N ARG A 27 0.71 -25.32 10.60
CA ARG A 27 1.39 -25.38 11.91
C ARG A 27 2.55 -26.35 11.88
N CYS A 28 3.47 -26.21 12.80
CA CYS A 28 4.56 -27.14 12.94
C CYS A 28 4.05 -28.54 13.30
N LEU A 29 4.69 -29.56 12.71
CA LEU A 29 4.38 -30.95 13.02
C LEU A 29 4.98 -31.40 14.37
N ASP A 30 6.05 -30.73 14.79
CA ASP A 30 6.74 -31.01 16.06
C ASP A 30 5.86 -30.58 17.24
N PRO A 31 5.50 -31.49 18.16
CA PRO A 31 4.64 -31.16 19.30
C PRO A 31 5.30 -30.21 20.32
N GLU A 32 6.63 -30.13 20.33
CA GLU A 32 7.40 -29.19 21.19
C GLU A 32 7.54 -27.78 20.55
N CYS A 33 6.99 -27.59 19.34
CA CYS A 33 7.07 -26.32 18.61
C CYS A 33 5.66 -25.79 18.33
N ASP A 34 5.32 -24.68 18.91
CA ASP A 34 4.01 -24.01 18.83
C ASP A 34 3.86 -23.07 17.63
N PHE A 35 4.79 -23.12 16.65
CA PHE A 35 4.73 -22.27 15.48
C PHE A 35 3.48 -22.50 14.64
N VAL A 36 2.73 -21.43 14.41
CA VAL A 36 1.57 -21.37 13.49
C VAL A 36 1.81 -20.28 12.45
N LEU A 37 1.64 -20.61 11.17
CA LEU A 37 1.61 -19.62 10.10
C LEU A 37 0.23 -18.95 10.07
N TRP A 38 0.09 -17.83 10.73
CA TRP A 38 -1.17 -17.09 10.85
C TRP A 38 -1.63 -16.50 9.52
N ASN A 39 -0.69 -16.18 8.62
CA ASN A 39 -0.94 -15.57 7.32
C ASN A 39 -1.75 -14.26 7.43
N ASN A 40 -1.40 -13.44 8.42
CA ASN A 40 -2.03 -12.13 8.61
C ASN A 40 -1.74 -11.21 7.40
N PRO A 41 -2.66 -10.29 7.08
CA PRO A 41 -2.40 -9.29 6.06
C PRO A 41 -1.17 -8.43 6.39
N THR A 42 -0.38 -8.10 5.37
CA THR A 42 0.77 -7.21 5.53
C THR A 42 0.32 -5.76 5.55
N PRO A 43 0.75 -4.94 6.54
CA PRO A 43 0.49 -3.52 6.53
C PRO A 43 1.26 -2.82 5.40
N VAL A 44 0.54 -1.99 4.63
CA VAL A 44 1.07 -1.12 3.58
C VAL A 44 0.64 0.30 3.88
N LEU A 45 1.56 1.22 3.89
CA LEU A 45 1.30 2.63 4.08
C LEU A 45 1.01 3.29 2.73
N ALA A 46 0.15 4.31 2.71
CA ALA A 46 -0.17 5.05 1.50
C ALA A 46 -0.34 6.53 1.81
N ALA A 47 0.16 7.39 0.92
CA ALA A 47 0.04 8.84 1.05
C ALA A 47 -0.77 9.44 -0.11
N VAL A 48 -1.85 10.16 0.20
CA VAL A 48 -2.30 11.20 -0.72
C VAL A 48 -1.36 12.39 -0.54
N ALA A 49 -0.23 12.31 -1.23
CA ALA A 49 0.85 13.29 -1.15
C ALA A 49 0.50 14.51 -2.03
N HIS A 50 0.29 15.66 -1.40
CA HIS A 50 -0.22 16.83 -2.11
C HIS A 50 0.50 18.13 -1.74
N ARG A 51 0.44 19.10 -2.63
CA ARG A 51 0.89 20.48 -2.43
C ARG A 51 0.12 21.39 -3.40
N ASN A 52 -0.31 22.58 -2.93
CA ASN A 52 -0.98 23.57 -3.75
C ASN A 52 -2.16 23.03 -4.59
N ASP A 53 -3.02 22.21 -3.98
CA ASP A 53 -4.16 21.54 -4.62
C ASP A 53 -3.79 20.55 -5.74
N GLU A 54 -2.54 20.14 -5.80
CA GLU A 54 -2.02 19.13 -6.71
C GLU A 54 -1.59 17.88 -5.93
N VAL A 55 -1.84 16.71 -6.49
CA VAL A 55 -1.48 15.42 -5.91
C VAL A 55 -0.39 14.76 -6.74
N VAL A 56 0.65 14.27 -6.08
CA VAL A 56 1.71 13.50 -6.71
C VAL A 56 1.28 12.03 -6.80
N LEU A 57 1.36 11.49 -8.00
CA LEU A 57 1.19 10.07 -8.26
C LEU A 57 2.48 9.51 -8.85
N VAL A 58 2.82 8.29 -8.45
CA VAL A 58 4.04 7.60 -8.87
C VAL A 58 3.72 6.39 -9.75
N GLN A 59 4.70 5.99 -10.55
CA GLN A 59 4.63 4.81 -11.40
C GLN A 59 5.77 3.87 -11.03
N SER A 60 5.45 2.68 -10.54
CA SER A 60 6.46 1.65 -10.25
C SER A 60 7.05 1.05 -11.52
N ILE A 61 8.31 0.64 -11.47
CA ILE A 61 8.98 -0.06 -12.55
C ILE A 61 8.19 -1.33 -12.92
N GLY A 62 8.07 -1.59 -14.21
CA GLY A 62 7.35 -2.75 -14.75
C GLY A 62 5.84 -2.57 -14.87
N TRP A 63 5.27 -1.44 -14.42
CA TRP A 63 3.86 -1.15 -14.65
C TRP A 63 3.60 -0.63 -16.08
N PRO A 64 2.37 -0.81 -16.60
CA PRO A 64 1.97 -0.15 -17.84
C PRO A 64 2.16 1.37 -17.74
N THR A 65 2.61 2.02 -18.81
CA THR A 65 2.98 3.44 -18.85
C THR A 65 1.87 4.42 -18.47
N HIS A 66 0.63 3.97 -18.44
CA HIS A 66 -0.54 4.78 -18.05
C HIS A 66 -1.03 4.50 -16.62
N TRP A 67 -0.38 3.61 -15.88
CA TRP A 67 -0.75 3.27 -14.50
C TRP A 67 0.07 4.11 -13.53
N PHE A 68 -0.63 4.81 -12.67
CA PHE A 68 -0.08 5.60 -11.58
C PHE A 68 -0.88 5.33 -10.32
N SER A 69 -0.22 5.38 -9.18
CA SER A 69 -0.79 5.17 -7.85
C SER A 69 -0.32 6.24 -6.89
N LEU A 70 -0.82 6.19 -5.66
CA LEU A 70 -0.23 6.93 -4.55
C LEU A 70 1.18 6.42 -4.26
N VAL A 71 1.99 7.23 -3.56
CA VAL A 71 3.21 6.76 -2.89
C VAL A 71 2.81 5.72 -1.86
N THR A 72 3.47 4.56 -1.88
CA THR A 72 3.14 3.44 -0.98
C THR A 72 4.38 2.64 -0.63
N GLY A 73 4.47 2.18 0.62
CA GLY A 73 5.51 1.25 1.03
C GLY A 73 5.09 0.33 2.16
N PHE A 74 5.91 -0.63 2.49
CA PHE A 74 5.66 -1.51 3.61
C PHE A 74 5.97 -0.80 4.93
N MET A 75 5.11 -1.02 5.90
CA MET A 75 5.41 -0.61 7.27
C MET A 75 6.53 -1.50 7.83
N GLU A 76 7.60 -0.87 8.33
CA GLU A 76 8.75 -1.55 8.90
C GLU A 76 8.59 -1.82 10.39
N ALA A 77 9.35 -2.79 10.89
CA ALA A 77 9.34 -3.13 12.30
C ALA A 77 9.96 -2.01 13.15
N GLY A 78 9.21 -1.52 14.13
CA GLY A 78 9.69 -0.53 15.10
C GLY A 78 9.37 0.92 14.75
N GLU A 79 8.68 1.18 13.64
CA GLU A 79 8.18 2.51 13.29
C GLU A 79 6.67 2.63 13.53
N SER A 80 6.17 3.83 13.75
CA SER A 80 4.74 4.14 13.68
C SER A 80 4.30 4.27 12.20
N PRO A 81 3.00 4.12 11.89
CA PRO A 81 2.51 4.33 10.54
C PRO A 81 2.84 5.72 9.98
N GLU A 82 2.83 6.74 10.83
CA GLU A 82 3.16 8.13 10.46
C GLU A 82 4.64 8.29 10.13
N GLU A 83 5.54 7.68 10.91
CA GLU A 83 6.98 7.67 10.63
C GLU A 83 7.28 6.94 9.35
N GLY A 84 6.66 5.76 9.15
CA GLY A 84 6.85 4.96 7.95
C GLY A 84 6.41 5.67 6.68
N ILE A 85 5.23 6.32 6.66
CA ILE A 85 4.80 7.01 5.44
C ILE A 85 5.65 8.26 5.16
N ALA A 86 6.16 8.94 6.19
CA ALA A 86 7.09 10.05 5.98
C ALA A 86 8.44 9.56 5.40
N ARG A 87 8.93 8.40 5.84
CA ARG A 87 10.10 7.74 5.28
C ARG A 87 9.90 7.38 3.81
N GLU A 88 8.79 6.74 3.45
CA GLU A 88 8.46 6.37 2.06
C GLU A 88 8.39 7.60 1.14
N ILE A 89 7.79 8.70 1.59
CA ILE A 89 7.78 9.97 0.85
C ILE A 89 9.21 10.47 0.59
N LYS A 90 10.06 10.38 1.62
CA LYS A 90 11.46 10.83 1.48
C LYS A 90 12.25 9.92 0.54
N GLU A 91 12.07 8.63 0.62
CA GLU A 91 12.75 7.62 -0.20
C GLU A 91 12.27 7.70 -1.67
N GLU A 92 10.96 7.62 -1.90
CA GLU A 92 10.41 7.52 -3.26
C GLU A 92 10.45 8.83 -4.05
N ILE A 93 10.22 9.99 -3.40
CA ILE A 93 10.14 11.28 -4.12
C ILE A 93 11.06 12.38 -3.60
N GLY A 94 11.89 12.10 -2.60
CA GLY A 94 12.99 12.97 -2.14
C GLY A 94 12.56 14.19 -1.31
N LEU A 95 11.28 14.34 -0.97
CA LEU A 95 10.75 15.50 -0.25
C LEU A 95 10.55 15.21 1.24
N ASP A 96 10.67 16.25 2.07
CA ASP A 96 10.16 16.24 3.42
C ASP A 96 8.64 16.49 3.38
N CYS A 97 7.91 16.07 4.43
CA CYS A 97 6.47 16.20 4.47
C CYS A 97 5.94 16.38 5.90
N GLU A 98 4.72 16.86 5.99
CA GLU A 98 3.91 16.84 7.19
C GLU A 98 2.81 15.78 7.03
N VAL A 99 2.83 14.75 7.88
CA VAL A 99 1.80 13.72 7.89
C VAL A 99 0.58 14.23 8.65
N GLY A 100 -0.52 14.35 7.92
CA GLY A 100 -1.79 14.84 8.43
C GLY A 100 -2.69 13.71 8.93
N ASN A 101 -3.98 13.80 8.65
CA ASN A 101 -4.97 12.89 9.19
C ASN A 101 -4.94 11.50 8.50
N LEU A 102 -5.26 10.47 9.29
CA LEU A 102 -5.61 9.17 8.76
C LEU A 102 -6.87 9.26 7.90
N LEU A 103 -6.77 8.93 6.61
CA LEU A 103 -7.90 8.89 5.68
C LEU A 103 -8.73 7.62 5.86
N GLY A 104 -8.08 6.53 6.23
CA GLY A 104 -8.74 5.26 6.51
C GLY A 104 -7.81 4.06 6.41
N VAL A 105 -8.42 2.92 6.73
CA VAL A 105 -7.80 1.60 6.59
C VAL A 105 -8.64 0.83 5.59
N TYR A 106 -7.98 0.29 4.55
CA TYR A 106 -8.64 -0.36 3.42
C TYR A 106 -8.07 -1.75 3.19
N GLU A 107 -8.93 -2.67 2.78
CA GLU A 107 -8.50 -4.01 2.39
C GLU A 107 -7.92 -4.03 0.98
N PHE A 108 -6.88 -4.83 0.79
CA PHE A 108 -6.39 -5.22 -0.52
C PHE A 108 -6.21 -6.74 -0.56
N ILE A 109 -7.35 -7.42 -0.63
CA ILE A 109 -7.49 -8.88 -0.45
C ILE A 109 -6.62 -9.65 -1.44
N GLN A 110 -6.53 -9.21 -2.70
CA GLN A 110 -5.77 -9.90 -3.75
C GLN A 110 -4.27 -10.04 -3.42
N MET A 111 -3.75 -9.09 -2.62
CA MET A 111 -2.35 -9.07 -2.20
C MET A 111 -2.17 -9.51 -0.75
N ASN A 112 -3.25 -9.85 -0.03
CA ASN A 112 -3.23 -10.10 1.41
C ASN A 112 -2.62 -8.93 2.18
N GLN A 113 -3.10 -7.71 1.92
CA GLN A 113 -2.60 -6.47 2.49
C GLN A 113 -3.70 -5.65 3.15
N ILE A 114 -3.30 -4.84 4.12
CA ILE A 114 -4.09 -3.75 4.71
C ILE A 114 -3.40 -2.45 4.34
N ILE A 115 -4.13 -1.53 3.70
CA ILE A 115 -3.62 -0.22 3.33
C ILE A 115 -4.03 0.78 4.41
N ILE A 116 -3.05 1.43 5.02
CA ILE A 116 -3.22 2.51 6.01
C ILE A 116 -2.87 3.81 5.30
N ALA A 117 -3.88 4.62 4.98
CA ALA A 117 -3.71 5.78 4.11
C ALA A 117 -3.80 7.10 4.86
N PHE A 118 -2.89 8.02 4.54
CA PHE A 118 -2.79 9.34 5.15
C PHE A 118 -2.96 10.46 4.14
N ASP A 119 -3.44 11.60 4.61
CA ASP A 119 -3.31 12.92 4.00
C ASP A 119 -1.90 13.44 4.29
N VAL A 120 -1.10 13.76 3.28
CA VAL A 120 0.30 14.13 3.46
C VAL A 120 0.61 15.41 2.69
N LEU A 121 0.96 16.47 3.42
CA LEU A 121 1.38 17.74 2.85
C LEU A 121 2.87 17.73 2.55
N LEU A 122 3.25 17.87 1.29
CA LEU A 122 4.63 17.91 0.85
C LEU A 122 5.26 19.28 1.11
N ALA A 123 6.51 19.28 1.57
CA ALA A 123 7.32 20.48 1.64
C ALA A 123 7.65 21.01 0.23
N ASP A 124 8.04 22.28 0.16
CA ASP A 124 8.55 22.85 -1.08
C ASP A 124 9.87 22.19 -1.49
N GLY A 125 10.00 21.95 -2.78
CA GLY A 125 11.19 21.31 -3.32
C GLY A 125 10.97 20.70 -4.70
N LYS A 126 12.04 20.21 -5.27
CA LYS A 126 12.01 19.45 -6.52
C LYS A 126 11.81 17.97 -6.20
N ILE A 127 10.84 17.35 -6.85
CA ILE A 127 10.65 15.90 -6.78
C ILE A 127 11.85 15.21 -7.45
N THR A 128 12.44 14.27 -6.73
CA THR A 128 13.53 13.42 -7.22
C THR A 128 13.13 11.98 -6.90
N ILE A 129 12.76 11.23 -7.92
CA ILE A 129 12.29 9.85 -7.73
C ILE A 129 13.45 8.88 -7.49
N GLU A 130 13.17 7.81 -6.74
CA GLU A 130 14.06 6.66 -6.59
C GLU A 130 14.00 5.81 -7.89
N GLU A 131 15.04 5.92 -8.71
CA GLU A 131 15.06 5.31 -10.05
C GLU A 131 15.20 3.76 -10.04
N GLU A 132 15.50 3.16 -8.89
CA GLU A 132 15.52 1.70 -8.75
C GLU A 132 14.11 1.11 -8.58
N GLU A 133 13.14 1.90 -8.10
CA GLU A 133 11.76 1.47 -7.84
C GLU A 133 10.73 2.14 -8.74
N LEU A 134 10.95 3.41 -9.09
CA LEU A 134 10.00 4.23 -9.82
C LEU A 134 10.45 4.51 -11.25
N ALA A 135 9.54 4.31 -12.19
CA ALA A 135 9.72 4.66 -13.61
C ALA A 135 9.34 6.12 -13.91
N GLY A 136 8.65 6.80 -13.00
CA GLY A 136 8.22 8.18 -13.19
C GLY A 136 7.19 8.64 -12.16
N PHE A 137 6.83 9.91 -12.27
CA PHE A 137 5.76 10.52 -11.49
C PHE A 137 4.93 11.46 -12.36
N LYS A 138 3.76 11.83 -11.87
CA LYS A 138 2.97 12.94 -12.42
C LYS A 138 2.33 13.74 -11.29
N VAL A 139 2.13 15.02 -11.55
CA VAL A 139 1.40 15.92 -10.66
C VAL A 139 0.03 16.17 -11.29
N VAL A 140 -1.03 15.95 -10.52
CA VAL A 140 -2.40 16.00 -11.00
C VAL A 140 -3.19 17.00 -10.14
N PRO A 141 -3.81 18.02 -10.74
CA PRO A 141 -4.71 18.90 -10.02
C PRO A 141 -5.86 18.12 -9.34
N SER A 142 -6.23 18.49 -8.12
CA SER A 142 -7.23 17.75 -7.33
C SER A 142 -8.59 17.68 -8.05
N ASN A 143 -8.95 18.71 -8.81
CA ASN A 143 -10.19 18.74 -9.61
C ASN A 143 -10.15 17.83 -10.85
N GLU A 144 -8.98 17.35 -11.26
CA GLU A 144 -8.80 16.40 -12.36
C GLU A 144 -8.46 14.98 -11.85
N LEU A 145 -8.13 14.85 -10.57
CA LEU A 145 -7.75 13.57 -9.95
C LEU A 145 -8.97 12.64 -9.89
N ARG A 146 -8.86 11.49 -10.52
CA ARG A 146 -9.94 10.51 -10.58
C ARG A 146 -9.60 9.31 -9.69
N PRO A 147 -10.43 8.99 -8.68
CA PRO A 147 -10.22 7.81 -7.86
C PRO A 147 -10.40 6.53 -8.69
N TRP A 148 -9.80 5.44 -8.25
CA TRP A 148 -9.94 4.10 -8.85
C TRP A 148 -10.60 3.13 -7.85
N PRO A 149 -11.25 2.05 -8.33
CA PRO A 149 -12.19 1.26 -7.52
C PRO A 149 -11.56 0.31 -6.51
N SER A 150 -10.22 0.25 -6.38
CA SER A 150 -9.55 -0.72 -5.49
C SER A 150 -8.30 -0.15 -4.85
N GLY A 151 -7.87 -0.78 -3.78
CA GLY A 151 -6.64 -0.43 -3.08
C GLY A 151 -6.62 1.03 -2.65
N THR A 152 -5.59 1.75 -3.02
CA THR A 152 -5.36 3.16 -2.64
C THR A 152 -6.37 4.15 -3.24
N GLY A 153 -7.13 3.76 -4.27
CA GLY A 153 -8.15 4.64 -4.88
C GLY A 153 -9.27 5.03 -3.93
N GLN A 154 -9.57 4.19 -2.93
CA GLN A 154 -10.55 4.51 -1.88
C GLN A 154 -10.06 5.69 -1.00
N ALA A 155 -8.76 5.76 -0.71
CA ALA A 155 -8.16 6.87 0.02
C ALA A 155 -8.26 8.17 -0.80
N VAL A 156 -7.99 8.13 -2.10
CA VAL A 156 -8.17 9.27 -3.01
C VAL A 156 -9.61 9.76 -2.98
N LYS A 157 -10.57 8.85 -3.09
CA LYS A 157 -12.01 9.19 -3.02
C LYS A 157 -12.38 9.87 -1.70
N LYS A 158 -11.89 9.34 -0.58
CA LYS A 158 -12.11 9.93 0.76
C LYS A 158 -11.50 11.32 0.87
N TRP A 159 -10.27 11.50 0.41
CA TRP A 159 -9.54 12.76 0.44
C TRP A 159 -10.24 13.85 -0.39
N LEU A 160 -10.69 13.52 -1.62
CA LEU A 160 -11.46 14.42 -2.47
C LEU A 160 -12.80 14.82 -1.82
N SER A 161 -13.53 13.84 -1.28
CA SER A 161 -14.82 14.08 -0.60
C SER A 161 -14.68 15.03 0.59
N GLN A 162 -13.60 14.94 1.38
CA GLN A 162 -13.35 15.87 2.49
C GLN A 162 -13.11 17.31 2.04
N ARG A 163 -12.74 17.51 0.76
CA ARG A 163 -12.53 18.83 0.12
C ARG A 163 -13.73 19.30 -0.70
N GLY A 164 -14.84 18.55 -0.67
CA GLY A 164 -16.03 18.87 -1.46
C GLY A 164 -15.86 18.66 -2.96
N ILE A 165 -14.86 17.86 -3.37
CA ILE A 165 -14.57 17.55 -4.78
C ILE A 165 -15.18 16.18 -5.12
N GLU A 166 -16.08 16.14 -6.09
CA GLU A 166 -16.70 14.93 -6.61
C GLU A 166 -16.21 14.67 -8.04
N ASN A 167 -15.22 13.79 -8.17
CA ASN A 167 -14.69 13.39 -9.48
C ASN A 167 -15.18 12.00 -9.87
N LYS A 168 -15.43 11.82 -11.16
CA LYS A 168 -15.86 10.52 -11.70
C LYS A 168 -14.76 9.49 -11.50
N GLU A 169 -15.11 8.34 -10.92
CA GLU A 169 -14.22 7.20 -10.71
C GLU A 169 -13.69 6.64 -12.05
N LEU A 170 -12.46 6.17 -12.05
CA LEU A 170 -11.86 5.46 -13.20
C LEU A 170 -12.54 4.10 -13.37
N GLU A 171 -12.94 3.79 -14.60
CA GLU A 171 -13.44 2.47 -14.94
C GLU A 171 -12.27 1.59 -15.41
N PHE A 172 -11.93 0.55 -14.65
CA PHE A 172 -11.05 -0.48 -15.18
C PHE A 172 -11.80 -1.33 -16.20
N LYS A 173 -11.37 -1.27 -17.45
CA LYS A 173 -11.84 -2.27 -18.43
C LYS A 173 -11.42 -3.65 -17.90
N LYS A 174 -12.40 -4.50 -17.60
CA LYS A 174 -12.13 -5.91 -17.26
C LYS A 174 -11.27 -6.48 -18.40
N LEU A 175 -10.02 -6.79 -18.12
CA LEU A 175 -9.19 -7.58 -19.04
C LEU A 175 -9.96 -8.87 -19.27
N LYS A 176 -10.43 -9.09 -20.49
CA LYS A 176 -11.00 -10.38 -20.87
C LYS A 176 -9.89 -11.41 -20.63
N LYS A 177 -10.14 -12.34 -19.71
CA LYS A 177 -9.30 -13.54 -19.60
C LYS A 177 -9.46 -14.28 -20.93
N ASN A 178 -8.42 -14.25 -21.75
CA ASN A 178 -8.28 -15.19 -22.87
C ASN A 178 -7.81 -16.53 -22.30
#